data_5edf9819215c9795f914902c2230d7be
#
_entry.id   5edf9819215c9795f914902c2230d7be
#
_cell.length_a   1.000
_cell.length_b   1.000
_cell.length_c   1.000
_cell.angle_alpha   90.00
_cell.angle_beta   90.00
_cell.angle_gamma   90.00
#
_symmetry.space_group_name_H-M   'P 1'
#
loop_
_entity.id
_entity.type
_entity.pdbx_description
1 polymer ?
#
loop_
_entity_poly.entity_id
_entity_poly.type
_entity_poly.pdbx_seq_one_letter_code
_entity_poly.pdbx_strand_id
1 'polypeptide(L)'
;MAGTEADLMREIGRLAKDLRHRTTQWQYFFEVNTPEGMRLMLEHDEEMRRQGRATGLPDPTLPPPTTVEAVGIAEEAVGFRFPPFLTRIWTEIANGGFGPGNGIFGIDGGLAEECSGQTTASLYLATVKDGGWAEVLGKPWPQKLVLICEWGGDERSAIDCSTPEGKLFDLVEGERWKLKRKSMTFSQWMEAWVKGVELWPYSNPIATL
;
A
#
# COMPACT_ATOMS: atom_id res chain seq x y z
N MET A 1 17.83 18.54 8.15
CA MET A 1 18.30 17.43 9.01
C MET A 1 17.41 16.23 8.70
N ALA A 2 17.97 15.08 8.33
CA ALA A 2 17.18 13.86 8.21
C ALA A 2 16.63 13.51 9.61
N GLY A 3 15.32 13.40 9.72
CA GLY A 3 14.67 12.97 10.96
C GLY A 3 15.08 11.52 11.29
N THR A 4 14.94 11.14 12.56
CA THR A 4 15.15 9.75 12.97
C THR A 4 14.03 8.85 12.45
N GLU A 5 14.25 7.54 12.40
CA GLU A 5 13.19 6.58 12.08
C GLU A 5 11.98 6.71 13.02
N ALA A 6 12.22 7.04 14.29
CA ALA A 6 11.15 7.32 15.25
C ALA A 6 10.33 8.57 14.90
N ASP A 7 10.98 9.61 14.36
CA ASP A 7 10.28 10.80 13.87
C ASP A 7 9.42 10.47 12.64
N LEU A 8 9.94 9.67 11.73
CA LEU A 8 9.20 9.19 10.57
C LEU A 8 7.98 8.36 10.99
N MET A 9 8.13 7.41 11.89
CA MET A 9 7.03 6.59 12.41
C MET A 9 5.94 7.44 13.07
N ARG A 10 6.31 8.45 13.85
CA ARG A 10 5.37 9.37 14.48
C ARG A 10 4.57 10.16 13.43
N GLU A 11 5.24 10.67 12.40
CA GLU A 11 4.61 11.45 11.34
C GLU A 11 3.70 10.58 10.46
N ILE A 12 4.13 9.37 10.11
CA ILE A 12 3.28 8.38 9.44
C ILE A 12 2.01 8.11 10.27
N GLY A 13 2.15 7.86 11.57
CA GLY A 13 1.01 7.62 12.45
C GLY A 13 0.06 8.80 12.59
N ARG A 14 0.56 10.03 12.48
CA ARG A 14 -0.25 11.25 12.44
C ARG A 14 -1.05 11.32 11.13
N LEU A 15 -0.39 11.13 9.99
CA LEU A 15 -1.00 11.21 8.66
C LEU A 15 -1.96 10.04 8.39
N ALA A 16 -1.67 8.85 8.89
CA ALA A 16 -2.54 7.69 8.77
C ALA A 16 -3.94 7.94 9.36
N LYS A 17 -4.07 8.82 10.35
CA LYS A 17 -5.34 9.21 10.97
C LYS A 17 -6.08 10.31 10.20
N ASP A 18 -5.43 10.98 9.26
CA ASP A 18 -6.03 12.05 8.45
C ASP A 18 -6.57 11.45 7.15
N LEU A 19 -7.90 11.42 7.00
CA LEU A 19 -8.59 10.86 5.85
C LEU A 19 -8.09 11.48 4.52
N ARG A 20 -7.71 12.75 4.51
CA ARG A 20 -7.18 13.43 3.32
C ARG A 20 -5.90 12.79 2.80
N HIS A 21 -5.04 12.29 3.70
CA HIS A 21 -3.80 11.61 3.33
C HIS A 21 -4.00 10.13 2.99
N ARG A 22 -5.12 9.55 3.41
CA ARG A 22 -5.49 8.17 3.07
C ARG A 22 -6.18 8.04 1.72
N THR A 23 -6.65 9.15 1.19
CA THR A 23 -7.48 9.21 -0.02
C THR A 23 -6.72 9.86 -1.20
N THR A 24 -5.41 9.68 -1.29
CA THR A 24 -4.57 10.29 -2.34
C THR A 24 -5.08 10.04 -3.75
N GLN A 25 -5.68 8.89 -3.99
CA GLN A 25 -6.31 8.53 -5.27
C GLN A 25 -7.53 9.41 -5.60
N TRP A 26 -8.25 9.89 -4.60
CA TRP A 26 -9.47 10.69 -4.78
C TRP A 26 -9.20 12.18 -4.89
N GLN A 27 -7.96 12.62 -4.69
CA GLN A 27 -7.55 14.02 -4.87
C GLN A 27 -7.91 14.57 -6.25
N TYR A 28 -7.86 13.70 -7.28
CA TYR A 28 -8.19 14.08 -8.66
C TYR A 28 -9.69 14.27 -8.90
N PHE A 29 -10.55 13.61 -8.12
CA PHE A 29 -12.00 13.67 -8.32
C PHE A 29 -12.69 14.74 -7.49
N PHE A 30 -12.21 14.99 -6.27
CA PHE A 30 -12.90 15.83 -5.30
C PHE A 30 -12.06 16.97 -4.73
N GLU A 31 -10.83 17.17 -5.21
CA GLU A 31 -9.91 18.17 -4.63
C GLU A 31 -9.84 18.06 -3.09
N VAL A 32 -9.69 16.84 -2.57
CA VAL A 32 -9.77 16.52 -1.13
C VAL A 32 -8.79 17.28 -0.24
N ASN A 33 -7.83 17.97 -0.83
CA ASN A 33 -6.95 18.92 -0.15
C ASN A 33 -7.65 20.24 0.24
N THR A 34 -8.89 20.48 -0.27
CA THR A 34 -9.72 21.61 0.13
C THR A 34 -10.84 21.17 1.08
N PRO A 35 -11.30 22.03 2.01
CA PRO A 35 -12.46 21.72 2.86
C PRO A 35 -13.71 21.36 2.07
N GLU A 36 -13.94 22.04 0.96
CA GLU A 36 -15.11 21.82 0.10
C GLU A 36 -15.02 20.48 -0.63
N GLY A 37 -13.86 20.15 -1.23
CA GLY A 37 -13.66 18.88 -1.89
C GLY A 37 -13.79 17.70 -0.92
N MET A 38 -13.28 17.84 0.30
CA MET A 38 -13.46 16.83 1.36
C MET A 38 -14.93 16.64 1.72
N ARG A 39 -15.70 17.73 1.86
CA ARG A 39 -17.14 17.67 2.13
C ARG A 39 -17.88 16.94 1.02
N LEU A 40 -17.62 17.30 -0.23
CA LEU A 40 -18.26 16.67 -1.41
C LEU A 40 -17.93 15.17 -1.51
N MET A 41 -16.69 14.80 -1.22
CA MET A 41 -16.28 13.40 -1.19
C MET A 41 -17.07 12.61 -0.13
N LEU A 42 -17.18 13.13 1.08
CA LEU A 42 -17.88 12.46 2.17
C LEU A 42 -19.39 12.35 1.90
N GLU A 43 -20.01 13.41 1.33
CA GLU A 43 -21.42 13.39 0.93
C GLU A 43 -21.67 12.36 -0.18
N HIS A 44 -20.77 12.27 -1.16
CA HIS A 44 -20.85 11.25 -2.20
C HIS A 44 -20.74 9.83 -1.62
N ASP A 45 -19.78 9.59 -0.73
CA ASP A 45 -19.62 8.31 -0.04
C ASP A 45 -20.90 7.92 0.71
N GLU A 46 -21.46 8.84 1.48
CA GLU A 46 -22.69 8.59 2.25
C GLU A 46 -23.86 8.25 1.32
N GLU A 47 -24.04 8.95 0.20
CA GLU A 47 -25.09 8.69 -0.76
C GLU A 47 -24.90 7.31 -1.44
N MET A 48 -23.67 6.95 -1.82
CA MET A 48 -23.39 5.64 -2.39
C MET A 48 -23.73 4.51 -1.41
N ARG A 49 -23.38 4.68 -0.12
CA ARG A 49 -23.74 3.72 0.95
C ARG A 49 -25.25 3.58 1.12
N ARG A 50 -26.00 4.70 1.09
CA ARG A 50 -27.48 4.67 1.14
C ARG A 50 -28.09 3.88 -0.01
N GLN A 51 -27.45 3.92 -1.18
CA GLN A 51 -27.86 3.16 -2.36
C GLN A 51 -27.40 1.70 -2.35
N GLY A 52 -26.69 1.25 -1.30
CA GLY A 52 -26.10 -0.09 -1.20
C GLY A 52 -25.01 -0.35 -2.23
N ARG A 53 -24.35 0.70 -2.73
CA ARG A 53 -23.27 0.63 -3.72
C ARG A 53 -21.92 0.74 -3.00
N ALA A 54 -20.92 0.03 -3.53
CA ALA A 54 -19.54 0.23 -3.10
C ALA A 54 -19.10 1.66 -3.45
N THR A 55 -18.40 2.29 -2.52
CA THR A 55 -17.99 3.69 -2.66
C THR A 55 -16.60 3.83 -3.29
N GLY A 56 -15.81 2.78 -3.21
CA GLY A 56 -14.39 2.81 -3.58
C GLY A 56 -13.53 3.68 -2.64
N LEU A 57 -14.13 4.34 -1.65
CA LEU A 57 -13.38 5.09 -0.65
C LEU A 57 -12.85 4.16 0.44
N PRO A 58 -11.66 4.45 0.98
CA PRO A 58 -11.16 3.69 2.12
C PRO A 58 -12.11 3.83 3.31
N ASP A 59 -12.26 2.75 4.07
CA ASP A 59 -13.00 2.80 5.33
C ASP A 59 -12.46 3.95 6.19
N PRO A 60 -13.32 4.83 6.73
CA PRO A 60 -12.87 5.90 7.61
C PRO A 60 -12.16 5.38 8.87
N THR A 61 -12.44 4.15 9.28
CA THR A 61 -11.73 3.45 10.34
C THR A 61 -10.52 2.70 9.80
N LEU A 62 -9.35 2.96 10.41
CA LEU A 62 -8.16 2.14 10.15
C LEU A 62 -8.34 0.77 10.82
N PRO A 63 -7.89 -0.32 10.18
CA PRO A 63 -7.69 -1.57 10.89
C PRO A 63 -6.79 -1.34 12.11
N PRO A 64 -7.11 -1.91 13.29
CA PRO A 64 -6.25 -1.77 14.46
C PRO A 64 -4.85 -2.33 14.16
N PRO A 65 -3.81 -1.88 14.89
CA PRO A 65 -2.50 -2.51 14.81
C PRO A 65 -2.61 -4.00 15.10
N THR A 66 -1.86 -4.81 14.34
CA THR A 66 -1.77 -6.24 14.57
C THR A 66 -0.73 -6.58 15.64
N THR A 67 -0.61 -7.86 16.01
CA THR A 67 0.39 -8.29 16.98
C THR A 67 1.64 -8.84 16.30
N VAL A 68 2.75 -8.85 17.05
CA VAL A 68 4.02 -9.47 16.59
C VAL A 68 3.83 -10.97 16.33
N GLU A 69 2.99 -11.64 17.11
CA GLU A 69 2.65 -13.06 16.94
C GLU A 69 1.93 -13.29 15.61
N ALA A 70 0.96 -12.43 15.27
CA ALA A 70 0.24 -12.54 14.00
C ALA A 70 1.18 -12.30 12.81
N VAL A 71 2.12 -11.34 12.91
CA VAL A 71 3.18 -11.17 11.91
C VAL A 71 4.03 -12.44 11.81
N GLY A 72 4.43 -13.04 12.93
CA GLY A 72 5.19 -14.30 12.96
C GLY A 72 4.48 -15.44 12.25
N ILE A 73 3.17 -15.59 12.44
CA ILE A 73 2.33 -16.59 11.76
C ILE A 73 2.32 -16.35 10.24
N ALA A 74 2.17 -15.08 9.82
CA ALA A 74 2.20 -14.73 8.40
C ALA A 74 3.58 -15.01 7.78
N GLU A 75 4.67 -14.71 8.48
CA GLU A 75 6.05 -14.98 8.05
C GLU A 75 6.34 -16.50 7.96
N GLU A 76 5.82 -17.28 8.89
CA GLU A 76 5.92 -18.73 8.84
C GLU A 76 5.18 -19.30 7.62
N ALA A 77 3.98 -18.79 7.34
CA ALA A 77 3.19 -19.20 6.18
C ALA A 77 3.88 -18.91 4.84
N VAL A 78 4.52 -17.75 4.69
CA VAL A 78 5.23 -17.38 3.45
C VAL A 78 6.66 -17.93 3.40
N GLY A 79 7.24 -18.35 4.54
CA GLY A 79 8.57 -18.94 4.65
C GLY A 79 9.74 -17.95 4.69
N PHE A 80 9.48 -16.67 4.98
CA PHE A 80 10.53 -15.64 5.13
C PHE A 80 10.04 -14.50 6.03
N ARG A 81 10.98 -13.64 6.45
CA ARG A 81 10.69 -12.45 7.26
C ARG A 81 10.28 -11.26 6.41
N PHE A 82 9.32 -10.49 6.90
CA PHE A 82 9.02 -9.18 6.34
C PHE A 82 10.07 -8.14 6.76
N PRO A 83 10.29 -7.07 5.96
CA PRO A 83 11.16 -5.97 6.35
C PRO A 83 10.75 -5.38 7.71
N PRO A 84 11.69 -5.14 8.64
CA PRO A 84 11.38 -4.68 10.00
C PRO A 84 10.54 -3.39 10.04
N PHE A 85 10.78 -2.45 9.11
CA PHE A 85 10.02 -1.20 9.07
C PHE A 85 8.55 -1.43 8.67
N LEU A 86 8.27 -2.37 7.76
CA LEU A 86 6.90 -2.76 7.41
C LEU A 86 6.20 -3.45 8.59
N THR A 87 6.89 -4.36 9.27
CA THR A 87 6.38 -5.00 10.50
C THR A 87 6.00 -3.97 11.56
N ARG A 88 6.85 -2.97 11.79
CA ARG A 88 6.58 -1.90 12.75
C ARG A 88 5.35 -1.07 12.36
N ILE A 89 5.17 -0.76 11.07
CA ILE A 89 3.98 -0.07 10.60
C ILE A 89 2.72 -0.85 10.97
N TRP A 90 2.69 -2.15 10.71
CA TRP A 90 1.54 -2.98 11.00
C TRP A 90 1.27 -3.13 12.51
N THR A 91 2.31 -3.19 13.32
CA THR A 91 2.19 -3.45 14.77
C THR A 91 2.10 -2.19 15.64
N GLU A 92 2.61 -1.04 15.15
CA GLU A 92 2.66 0.19 15.94
C GLU A 92 1.64 1.26 15.49
N ILE A 93 1.20 1.21 14.21
CA ILE A 93 0.32 2.25 13.64
C ILE A 93 -1.05 1.68 13.28
N ALA A 94 -1.12 0.81 12.28
CA ALA A 94 -2.33 0.13 11.83
C ALA A 94 -1.98 -1.05 10.92
N ASN A 95 -2.84 -2.05 10.88
CA ASN A 95 -2.67 -3.21 10.01
C ASN A 95 -3.06 -2.88 8.54
N GLY A 96 -2.38 -1.90 7.96
CA GLY A 96 -2.64 -1.39 6.61
C GLY A 96 -3.71 -0.29 6.56
N GLY A 97 -4.19 0.05 5.37
CA GLY A 97 -5.29 0.99 5.15
C GLY A 97 -4.86 2.45 5.04
N PHE A 98 -3.58 2.73 4.90
CA PHE A 98 -3.02 4.06 4.68
C PHE A 98 -1.70 3.96 3.92
N GLY A 99 -1.18 5.08 3.47
CA GLY A 99 0.07 5.13 2.72
C GLY A 99 -0.17 5.40 1.23
N PRO A 100 0.83 5.15 0.39
CA PRO A 100 0.72 5.34 -1.06
C PRO A 100 -0.37 4.46 -1.71
N GLY A 101 -0.84 4.89 -2.88
CA GLY A 101 -1.90 4.21 -3.62
C GLY A 101 -3.22 4.18 -2.86
N ASN A 102 -3.92 3.05 -2.89
CA ASN A 102 -5.14 2.79 -2.11
C ASN A 102 -4.85 2.42 -0.65
N GLY A 103 -3.61 2.62 -0.22
CA GLY A 103 -3.11 2.20 1.08
C GLY A 103 -2.37 0.88 1.02
N ILE A 104 -1.40 0.73 1.93
CA ILE A 104 -0.65 -0.52 2.06
C ILE A 104 -1.56 -1.63 2.59
N PHE A 105 -1.39 -2.83 2.04
CA PHE A 105 -2.10 -4.02 2.53
C PHE A 105 -1.60 -4.42 3.91
N GLY A 106 -2.51 -4.95 4.71
CA GLY A 106 -2.21 -5.56 6.00
C GLY A 106 -1.93 -7.06 5.89
N ILE A 107 -1.75 -7.68 7.04
CA ILE A 107 -1.86 -9.14 7.21
C ILE A 107 -3.26 -9.49 7.72
N ASP A 108 -3.49 -10.74 8.12
CA ASP A 108 -4.82 -11.18 8.58
C ASP A 108 -5.50 -10.19 9.54
N GLY A 109 -6.75 -9.85 9.27
CA GLY A 109 -7.51 -8.80 9.97
C GLY A 109 -7.16 -7.36 9.57
N GLY A 110 -6.28 -7.14 8.61
CA GLY A 110 -5.90 -5.84 8.07
C GLY A 110 -6.55 -5.50 6.73
N LEU A 111 -6.08 -4.40 6.10
CA LEU A 111 -6.52 -4.06 4.76
C LEU A 111 -6.18 -5.19 3.78
N ALA A 112 -7.19 -5.65 3.07
CA ALA A 112 -7.07 -6.64 2.01
C ALA A 112 -7.06 -5.97 0.62
N GLU A 113 -6.56 -6.66 -0.37
CA GLU A 113 -6.68 -6.31 -1.78
C GLU A 113 -8.16 -6.36 -2.19
N GLU A 114 -8.63 -5.35 -2.92
CA GLU A 114 -10.06 -5.11 -3.14
C GLU A 114 -10.75 -6.25 -3.91
N CYS A 115 -10.11 -6.76 -4.97
CA CYS A 115 -10.74 -7.75 -5.86
C CYS A 115 -10.79 -9.15 -5.26
N SER A 116 -9.73 -9.56 -4.55
CA SER A 116 -9.59 -10.93 -4.02
C SER A 116 -9.95 -11.07 -2.56
N GLY A 117 -9.98 -9.95 -1.81
CA GLY A 117 -10.12 -9.96 -0.36
C GLY A 117 -8.90 -10.57 0.37
N GLN A 118 -7.76 -10.72 -0.32
CA GLN A 118 -6.55 -11.31 0.23
C GLN A 118 -5.65 -10.25 0.86
N THR A 119 -5.09 -10.59 2.01
CA THR A 119 -4.07 -9.77 2.69
C THR A 119 -2.68 -10.12 2.18
N THR A 120 -1.68 -9.35 2.56
CA THR A 120 -0.30 -9.44 2.05
C THR A 120 0.23 -10.88 1.97
N ALA A 121 0.10 -11.67 3.04
CA ALA A 121 0.63 -13.05 3.05
C ALA A 121 -0.18 -14.00 2.16
N SER A 122 -1.50 -13.97 2.25
CA SER A 122 -2.38 -14.84 1.44
C SER A 122 -2.31 -14.48 -0.04
N LEU A 123 -2.20 -13.19 -0.37
CA LEU A 123 -2.03 -12.72 -1.75
C LEU A 123 -0.69 -13.20 -2.34
N TYR A 124 0.40 -13.15 -1.56
CA TYR A 124 1.69 -13.70 -2.00
C TYR A 124 1.60 -15.20 -2.30
N LEU A 125 0.98 -15.97 -1.39
CA LEU A 125 0.84 -17.42 -1.57
C LEU A 125 -0.01 -17.74 -2.80
N ALA A 126 -1.11 -17.02 -3.03
CA ALA A 126 -1.93 -17.15 -4.23
C ALA A 126 -1.12 -16.79 -5.48
N THR A 127 -0.43 -15.65 -5.49
CA THR A 127 0.40 -15.20 -6.61
C THR A 127 1.44 -16.24 -7.04
N VAL A 128 2.10 -16.88 -6.08
CA VAL A 128 3.11 -17.92 -6.35
C VAL A 128 2.47 -19.24 -6.81
N LYS A 129 1.34 -19.62 -6.19
CA LYS A 129 0.65 -20.89 -6.47
C LYS A 129 -0.09 -20.88 -7.79
N ASP A 130 -0.85 -19.84 -8.05
CA ASP A 130 -1.77 -19.80 -9.19
C ASP A 130 -1.07 -19.42 -10.50
N GLY A 131 0.13 -18.86 -10.42
CA GLY A 131 0.97 -18.57 -11.60
C GLY A 131 0.42 -17.48 -12.53
N GLY A 132 -0.71 -16.85 -12.22
CA GLY A 132 -1.35 -15.85 -13.07
C GLY A 132 -0.41 -14.71 -13.46
N TRP A 133 0.27 -14.12 -12.50
CA TRP A 133 1.27 -13.08 -12.80
C TRP A 133 2.52 -13.62 -13.52
N ALA A 134 2.87 -14.89 -13.32
CA ALA A 134 3.97 -15.53 -14.06
C ALA A 134 3.64 -15.64 -15.54
N GLU A 135 2.41 -16.00 -15.89
CA GLU A 135 1.93 -16.05 -17.27
C GLU A 135 1.97 -14.66 -17.91
N VAL A 136 1.42 -13.65 -17.24
CA VAL A 136 1.36 -12.26 -17.70
C VAL A 136 2.75 -11.64 -17.88
N LEU A 137 3.68 -11.92 -16.95
CA LEU A 137 5.06 -11.45 -17.01
C LEU A 137 5.94 -12.27 -17.97
N GLY A 138 5.50 -13.44 -18.42
CA GLY A 138 6.28 -14.39 -19.22
C GLY A 138 7.48 -14.99 -18.47
N LYS A 139 7.46 -14.97 -17.13
CA LYS A 139 8.49 -15.53 -16.25
C LYS A 139 7.91 -15.80 -14.86
N PRO A 140 8.51 -16.72 -14.08
CA PRO A 140 8.08 -16.97 -12.71
C PRO A 140 8.05 -15.69 -11.86
N TRP A 141 7.07 -15.61 -10.95
CA TRP A 141 7.04 -14.52 -9.96
C TRP A 141 8.31 -14.56 -9.09
N PRO A 142 8.97 -13.42 -8.87
CA PRO A 142 10.20 -13.42 -8.06
C PRO A 142 9.93 -13.88 -6.62
N GLN A 143 10.77 -14.78 -6.12
CA GLN A 143 10.67 -15.22 -4.73
C GLN A 143 10.83 -14.04 -3.76
N LYS A 144 10.06 -14.05 -2.67
CA LYS A 144 10.06 -13.02 -1.62
C LYS A 144 9.64 -11.62 -2.11
N LEU A 145 9.14 -11.49 -3.34
CA LEU A 145 8.55 -10.23 -3.81
C LEU A 145 7.06 -10.25 -3.47
N VAL A 146 6.63 -9.36 -2.59
CA VAL A 146 5.29 -9.34 -1.99
C VAL A 146 4.55 -8.10 -2.45
N LEU A 147 3.34 -8.25 -2.98
CA LEU A 147 2.46 -7.13 -3.31
C LEU A 147 2.00 -6.44 -2.01
N ILE A 148 2.13 -5.11 -1.95
CA ILE A 148 1.87 -4.35 -0.72
C ILE A 148 0.88 -3.19 -0.90
N CYS A 149 0.59 -2.78 -2.11
CA CYS A 149 -0.45 -1.81 -2.39
C CYS A 149 -0.91 -1.88 -3.84
N GLU A 150 -2.10 -1.36 -4.09
CA GLU A 150 -2.63 -1.14 -5.43
C GLU A 150 -2.82 0.36 -5.69
N TRP A 151 -2.84 0.71 -7.00
CA TRP A 151 -2.98 2.08 -7.44
C TRP A 151 -4.30 2.36 -8.17
N GLY A 152 -5.13 1.36 -8.28
CA GLY A 152 -6.29 1.32 -9.17
C GLY A 152 -5.96 0.56 -10.46
N GLY A 153 -6.97 0.05 -11.13
CA GLY A 153 -6.75 -0.90 -12.21
C GLY A 153 -5.95 -2.10 -11.71
N ASP A 154 -5.00 -2.54 -12.52
CA ASP A 154 -4.15 -3.69 -12.18
C ASP A 154 -2.72 -3.30 -11.76
N GLU A 155 -2.43 -1.98 -11.64
CA GLU A 155 -1.12 -1.51 -11.16
C GLU A 155 -0.94 -1.80 -9.67
N ARG A 156 0.23 -2.31 -9.32
CA ARG A 156 0.59 -2.69 -7.95
C ARG A 156 2.01 -2.23 -7.61
N SER A 157 2.25 -1.99 -6.34
CA SER A 157 3.62 -1.93 -5.82
C SER A 157 3.92 -3.15 -4.98
N ALA A 158 5.17 -3.62 -5.08
CA ALA A 158 5.67 -4.79 -4.40
C ALA A 158 6.95 -4.47 -3.62
N ILE A 159 7.18 -5.20 -2.54
CA ILE A 159 8.35 -5.10 -1.69
C ILE A 159 9.18 -6.39 -1.76
N ASP A 160 10.47 -6.25 -1.97
CA ASP A 160 11.44 -7.34 -1.92
C ASP A 160 11.84 -7.62 -0.48
N CYS A 161 11.35 -8.72 0.06
CA CYS A 161 11.63 -9.19 1.42
C CYS A 161 12.94 -10.00 1.52
N SER A 162 13.79 -10.01 0.49
CA SER A 162 15.11 -10.66 0.54
C SER A 162 16.12 -9.86 1.36
N THR A 163 15.86 -8.57 1.58
CA THR A 163 16.69 -7.67 2.39
C THR A 163 15.85 -6.91 3.41
N PRO A 164 16.43 -6.54 4.56
CA PRO A 164 15.70 -5.84 5.62
C PRO A 164 15.24 -4.42 5.22
N GLU A 165 15.86 -3.81 4.22
CA GLU A 165 15.49 -2.48 3.74
C GLU A 165 14.19 -2.50 2.92
N GLY A 166 13.84 -3.66 2.34
CA GLY A 166 12.64 -3.81 1.51
C GLY A 166 12.69 -2.92 0.27
N LYS A 167 13.41 -3.36 -0.78
CA LYS A 167 13.44 -2.64 -2.06
C LYS A 167 12.09 -2.73 -2.76
N LEU A 168 11.71 -1.67 -3.44
CA LEU A 168 10.42 -1.57 -4.09
C LEU A 168 10.47 -1.85 -5.58
N PHE A 169 9.37 -2.40 -6.07
CA PHE A 169 9.08 -2.62 -7.48
C PHE A 169 7.66 -2.16 -7.76
N ASP A 170 7.42 -1.65 -8.97
CA ASP A 170 6.09 -1.43 -9.49
C ASP A 170 5.79 -2.49 -10.56
N LEU A 171 4.62 -3.08 -10.45
CA LEU A 171 3.99 -3.88 -11.48
C LEU A 171 3.14 -2.92 -12.31
N VAL A 172 3.53 -2.70 -13.56
CA VAL A 172 2.90 -1.71 -14.43
C VAL A 172 2.54 -2.31 -15.77
N GLU A 173 1.39 -1.89 -16.28
CA GLU A 173 0.95 -2.22 -17.63
C GLU A 173 1.75 -1.40 -18.67
N GLY A 174 1.90 -1.99 -19.86
CA GLY A 174 2.51 -1.41 -21.03
C GLY A 174 2.10 -2.27 -22.24
N GLU A 175 2.94 -2.39 -23.26
CA GLU A 175 2.73 -3.42 -24.29
C GLU A 175 2.68 -4.84 -23.70
N ARG A 176 3.36 -5.05 -22.59
CA ARG A 176 3.30 -6.20 -21.69
C ARG A 176 3.52 -5.72 -20.26
N TRP A 177 2.99 -6.43 -19.30
CA TRP A 177 3.25 -6.23 -17.89
C TRP A 177 4.73 -6.33 -17.54
N LYS A 178 5.20 -5.42 -16.70
CA LYS A 178 6.61 -5.34 -16.30
C LYS A 178 6.72 -5.05 -14.80
N LEU A 179 7.70 -5.71 -14.18
CA LEU A 179 8.20 -5.30 -12.87
C LEU A 179 9.32 -4.28 -13.06
N LYS A 180 9.08 -3.04 -12.65
CA LYS A 180 10.05 -1.95 -12.64
C LYS A 180 10.58 -1.75 -11.23
N ARG A 181 11.90 -1.84 -11.04
CA ARG A 181 12.53 -1.54 -9.76
C ARG A 181 12.51 -0.05 -9.50
N LYS A 182 12.09 0.36 -8.30
CA LYS A 182 12.24 1.72 -7.79
C LYS A 182 13.65 1.93 -7.21
N SER A 183 14.14 3.17 -7.26
CA SER A 183 15.44 3.54 -6.67
C SER A 183 15.38 3.78 -5.15
N MET A 184 14.29 3.40 -4.49
CA MET A 184 14.05 3.65 -3.07
C MET A 184 13.73 2.38 -2.30
N THR A 185 13.98 2.42 -1.00
CA THR A 185 13.56 1.42 -0.03
C THR A 185 12.15 1.71 0.46
N PHE A 186 11.56 0.76 1.20
CA PHE A 186 10.21 0.94 1.75
C PHE A 186 10.13 2.14 2.72
N SER A 187 11.13 2.33 3.58
CA SER A 187 11.15 3.49 4.49
C SER A 187 11.26 4.82 3.74
N GLN A 188 12.09 4.90 2.69
CA GLN A 188 12.19 6.08 1.83
C GLN A 188 10.90 6.37 1.07
N TRP A 189 10.18 5.34 0.67
CA TRP A 189 8.88 5.46 0.01
C TRP A 189 7.81 6.02 0.96
N MET A 190 7.78 5.53 2.19
CA MET A 190 6.91 6.08 3.22
C MET A 190 7.29 7.52 3.62
N GLU A 191 8.58 7.84 3.65
CA GLU A 191 9.06 9.22 3.86
C GLU A 191 8.62 10.16 2.72
N ALA A 192 8.70 9.69 1.47
CA ALA A 192 8.23 10.44 0.31
C ALA A 192 6.71 10.69 0.38
N TRP A 193 5.92 9.67 0.79
CA TRP A 193 4.49 9.83 1.04
C TRP A 193 4.20 10.88 2.13
N VAL A 194 4.92 10.84 3.25
CA VAL A 194 4.82 11.85 4.32
C VAL A 194 5.07 13.26 3.82
N LYS A 195 6.00 13.41 2.87
CA LYS A 195 6.35 14.71 2.24
C LYS A 195 5.39 15.13 1.13
N GLY A 196 4.38 14.34 0.81
CA GLY A 196 3.43 14.60 -0.29
C GLY A 196 4.05 14.49 -1.68
N VAL A 197 5.13 13.72 -1.82
CA VAL A 197 5.75 13.46 -3.13
C VAL A 197 4.82 12.59 -3.96
N GLU A 198 4.64 12.93 -5.24
CA GLU A 198 3.91 12.11 -6.20
C GLU A 198 4.62 10.75 -6.38
N LEU A 199 3.91 9.68 -6.07
CA LEU A 199 4.46 8.31 -6.06
C LEU A 199 3.84 7.37 -7.09
N TRP A 200 2.91 7.90 -7.91
CA TRP A 200 2.25 7.10 -8.95
C TRP A 200 3.28 6.41 -9.85
N PRO A 201 3.10 5.12 -10.21
CA PRO A 201 4.11 4.34 -10.96
C PRO A 201 4.53 4.91 -12.31
N TYR A 202 3.67 5.72 -12.93
CA TYR A 202 3.96 6.38 -14.21
C TYR A 202 4.47 7.82 -14.06
N SER A 203 4.38 8.42 -12.87
CA SER A 203 5.01 9.70 -12.61
C SER A 203 6.52 9.50 -12.57
N ASN A 204 7.24 10.40 -13.24
CA ASN A 204 8.69 10.36 -13.26
C ASN A 204 9.21 11.16 -12.04
N PRO A 205 9.53 10.54 -10.90
CA PRO A 205 9.88 11.25 -9.66
C PRO A 205 11.21 12.01 -9.76
N ILE A 206 11.89 11.97 -10.92
CA ILE A 206 13.22 12.58 -11.13
C ILE A 206 13.13 14.09 -11.47
N ALA A 207 11.94 14.63 -11.69
CA ALA A 207 11.79 16.03 -12.10
C ALA A 207 11.71 17.04 -10.94
N THR A 208 11.79 16.63 -9.69
CA THR A 208 11.54 17.51 -8.52
C THR A 208 12.47 17.28 -7.32
N LEU A 209 13.72 16.86 -7.55
CA LEU A 209 14.76 16.89 -6.50
C LEU A 209 15.85 17.87 -6.87
#